data_7b37bc9471a64e512fabff614563e6cc
#
_entry.id   7b37bc9471a64e512fabff614563e6cc
#
_cell.length_a   1.000
_cell.length_b   1.000
_cell.length_c   1.000
_cell.angle_alpha   90.00
_cell.angle_beta   90.00
_cell.angle_gamma   90.00
#
_symmetry.space_group_name_H-M   'P 1'
#
loop_
_entity.id
_entity.type
_entity.pdbx_description
1 polymer ?
#
loop_
_entity_poly.entity_id
_entity_poly.type
_entity_poly.pdbx_seq_one_letter_code
_entity_poly.pdbx_strand_id
1 'polypeptide(L)'
;MNNLIVFGSPLIADRVPRKKFDELILFEKKEKYAERLRQLLPNAKVRNEDVNSPGFKAMAKARLEAGSVHFLAFVDPEGLEIEWETLQHLFDFTGDLIINYQSTGVSRSALKENKTSAEIETLQRFFGTDEWKACGNEDALFKLYLEKIRKHREVTIPIKVRSPYRFHYYMIVAVRKTRGSQRWVSVIEETKEKIEAIKPEDLENIIRRLSGGQVKLAV
;
A
#
# COMPACT_ATOMS: atom_id res chain seq x y z
N MET A 1 -15.21 -20.02 21.78
CA MET A 1 -14.97 -18.65 21.32
C MET A 1 -14.34 -18.75 19.95
N ASN A 2 -15.08 -18.42 18.89
CA ASN A 2 -14.51 -18.39 17.54
C ASN A 2 -13.70 -17.09 17.40
N ASN A 3 -12.38 -17.20 17.51
CA ASN A 3 -11.51 -16.06 17.22
C ASN A 3 -11.59 -15.80 15.72
N LEU A 4 -12.13 -14.66 15.34
CA LEU A 4 -12.06 -14.17 13.96
C LEU A 4 -10.60 -13.91 13.63
N ILE A 5 -10.02 -14.69 12.74
CA ILE A 5 -8.68 -14.45 12.22
C ILE A 5 -8.82 -13.56 10.99
N VAL A 6 -8.53 -12.28 11.14
CA VAL A 6 -8.38 -11.37 10.01
C VAL A 6 -6.94 -11.49 9.52
N PHE A 7 -6.78 -11.89 8.26
CA PHE A 7 -5.45 -11.96 7.64
C PHE A 7 -5.00 -10.56 7.23
N GLY A 8 -3.87 -10.12 7.77
CA GLY A 8 -3.15 -8.96 7.24
C GLY A 8 -2.53 -9.26 5.85
N SER A 9 -2.12 -8.21 5.14
CA SER A 9 -1.56 -8.30 3.79
C SER A 9 -0.45 -9.36 3.61
N PRO A 10 0.49 -9.57 4.55
CA PRO A 10 1.50 -10.63 4.41
C PRO A 10 0.91 -12.04 4.40
N LEU A 11 -0.09 -12.30 5.23
CA LEU A 11 -0.76 -13.61 5.28
C LEU A 11 -1.62 -13.85 4.04
N ILE A 12 -2.23 -12.80 3.50
CA ILE A 12 -2.96 -12.88 2.22
C ILE A 12 -1.99 -13.25 1.10
N ALA A 13 -0.84 -12.58 1.00
CA ALA A 13 0.17 -12.87 -0.01
C ALA A 13 0.71 -14.30 0.06
N ASP A 14 0.86 -14.85 1.29
CA ASP A 14 1.32 -16.22 1.48
C ASP A 14 0.23 -17.28 1.18
N ARG A 15 -1.02 -17.03 1.56
CA ARG A 15 -2.05 -18.08 1.63
C ARG A 15 -3.04 -18.10 0.47
N VAL A 16 -3.35 -16.93 -0.10
CA VAL A 16 -4.44 -16.79 -1.07
C VAL A 16 -4.05 -17.14 -2.52
N PRO A 17 -2.85 -16.80 -3.05
CA PRO A 17 -2.53 -17.10 -4.43
C PRO A 17 -2.50 -18.60 -4.73
N ARG A 18 -3.12 -19.02 -5.84
CA ARG A 18 -3.07 -20.42 -6.32
C ARG A 18 -1.64 -20.82 -6.68
N LYS A 19 -0.91 -19.93 -7.36
CA LYS A 19 0.52 -20.05 -7.61
C LYS A 19 1.24 -19.17 -6.59
N LYS A 20 2.04 -19.78 -5.74
CA LYS A 20 2.81 -19.07 -4.72
C LYS A 20 3.89 -18.19 -5.36
N PHE A 21 4.28 -17.16 -4.65
CA PHE A 21 5.50 -16.41 -4.95
C PHE A 21 6.72 -17.30 -4.67
N ASP A 22 7.74 -17.23 -5.51
CA ASP A 22 9.00 -17.97 -5.29
C ASP A 22 9.71 -17.46 -4.03
N GLU A 23 9.55 -16.18 -3.73
CA GLU A 23 10.08 -15.55 -2.53
C GLU A 23 9.10 -14.48 -2.01
N LEU A 24 8.92 -14.44 -0.69
CA LEU A 24 8.20 -13.39 0.02
C LEU A 24 9.18 -12.68 0.94
N ILE A 25 9.38 -11.38 0.71
CA ILE A 25 10.26 -10.53 1.52
C ILE A 25 9.39 -9.48 2.20
N LEU A 26 9.49 -9.41 3.52
CA LEU A 26 8.73 -8.48 4.36
C LEU A 26 9.68 -7.52 5.05
N PHE A 27 9.31 -6.26 5.08
CA PHE A 27 10.00 -5.21 5.82
C PHE A 27 9.10 -4.71 6.93
N GLU A 28 9.60 -4.74 8.15
CA GLU A 28 8.90 -4.25 9.33
C GLU A 28 9.91 -3.55 10.24
N LYS A 29 9.66 -2.27 10.51
CA LYS A 29 10.57 -1.43 11.29
C LYS A 29 10.57 -1.78 12.78
N LYS A 30 9.41 -2.19 13.32
CA LYS A 30 9.22 -2.51 14.74
C LYS A 30 9.58 -3.97 14.99
N GLU A 31 10.66 -4.22 15.75
CA GLU A 31 11.18 -5.57 16.04
C GLU A 31 10.09 -6.53 16.53
N LYS A 32 9.26 -6.08 17.49
CA LYS A 32 8.14 -6.88 18.02
C LYS A 32 7.23 -7.47 16.93
N TYR A 33 6.96 -6.68 15.88
CA TYR A 33 6.10 -7.12 14.78
C TYR A 33 6.88 -7.98 13.78
N ALA A 34 8.15 -7.65 13.55
CA ALA A 34 9.03 -8.47 12.73
C ALA A 34 9.19 -9.89 13.30
N GLU A 35 9.39 -10.03 14.60
CA GLU A 35 9.43 -11.33 15.27
C GLU A 35 8.12 -12.10 15.12
N ARG A 36 6.98 -11.44 15.29
CA ARG A 36 5.68 -12.05 15.10
C ARG A 36 5.46 -12.53 13.66
N LEU A 37 5.91 -11.75 12.68
CA LEU A 37 5.86 -12.14 11.27
C LEU A 37 6.74 -13.37 10.99
N ARG A 38 7.95 -13.45 11.56
CA ARG A 38 8.82 -14.63 11.44
C ARG A 38 8.15 -15.91 11.99
N GLN A 39 7.42 -15.78 13.10
CA GLN A 39 6.68 -16.90 13.67
C GLN A 39 5.48 -17.34 12.81
N LEU A 40 4.74 -16.38 12.23
CA LEU A 40 3.54 -16.65 11.43
C LEU A 40 3.86 -17.10 10.00
N LEU A 41 5.00 -16.68 9.46
CA LEU A 41 5.43 -16.89 8.08
C LEU A 41 6.89 -17.39 8.04
N PRO A 42 7.15 -18.63 8.49
CA PRO A 42 8.51 -19.15 8.63
C PRO A 42 9.28 -19.25 7.30
N ASN A 43 8.56 -19.29 6.17
CA ASN A 43 9.16 -19.33 4.84
C ASN A 43 9.40 -17.94 4.23
N ALA A 44 8.92 -16.87 4.86
CA ALA A 44 9.15 -15.51 4.41
C ALA A 44 10.49 -14.97 4.94
N LYS A 45 11.14 -14.14 4.15
CA LYS A 45 12.33 -13.38 4.59
C LYS A 45 11.88 -12.10 5.27
N VAL A 46 11.78 -12.12 6.59
CA VAL A 46 11.40 -10.94 7.37
C VAL A 46 12.63 -10.14 7.78
N ARG A 47 12.71 -8.91 7.31
CA ARG A 47 13.74 -7.94 7.65
C ARG A 47 13.19 -6.95 8.66
N ASN A 48 13.87 -6.80 9.79
CA ASN A 48 13.60 -5.71 10.72
C ASN A 48 14.37 -4.48 10.25
N GLU A 49 13.76 -3.75 9.34
CA GLU A 49 14.41 -2.64 8.64
C GLU A 49 13.37 -1.63 8.17
N ASP A 50 13.76 -0.35 8.19
CA ASP A 50 12.98 0.72 7.58
C ASP A 50 13.12 0.66 6.05
N VAL A 51 12.01 0.64 5.32
CA VAL A 51 12.01 0.61 3.85
C VAL A 51 12.62 1.87 3.23
N ASN A 52 12.71 2.96 3.98
CA ASN A 52 13.39 4.19 3.52
C ASN A 52 14.91 4.14 3.73
N SER A 53 15.43 3.06 4.29
CA SER A 53 16.85 2.92 4.58
C SER A 53 17.71 2.73 3.33
N PRO A 54 18.98 3.12 3.35
CA PRO A 54 19.93 2.76 2.31
C PRO A 54 20.08 1.25 2.11
N GLY A 55 19.90 0.45 3.17
CA GLY A 55 19.95 -1.00 3.13
C GLY A 55 18.86 -1.60 2.25
N PHE A 56 17.62 -1.09 2.40
CA PHE A 56 16.52 -1.48 1.49
C PHE A 56 16.86 -1.17 0.03
N LYS A 57 17.32 0.05 -0.26
CA LYS A 57 17.67 0.48 -1.62
C LYS A 57 18.78 -0.39 -2.23
N ALA A 58 19.82 -0.69 -1.46
CA ALA A 58 20.91 -1.57 -1.89
C ALA A 58 20.43 -3.01 -2.16
N MET A 59 19.58 -3.56 -1.29
CA MET A 59 18.99 -4.89 -1.48
C MET A 59 18.09 -4.94 -2.71
N ALA A 60 17.21 -3.97 -2.89
CA ALA A 60 16.33 -3.88 -4.05
C ALA A 60 17.15 -3.81 -5.35
N LYS A 61 18.17 -2.97 -5.40
CA LYS A 61 19.09 -2.87 -6.51
C LYS A 61 19.75 -4.23 -6.82
N ALA A 62 20.38 -4.85 -5.83
CA ALA A 62 21.09 -6.12 -6.02
C ALA A 62 20.20 -7.26 -6.52
N ARG A 63 18.91 -7.28 -6.13
CA ARG A 63 17.99 -8.35 -6.51
C ARG A 63 17.23 -8.09 -7.81
N LEU A 64 16.91 -6.83 -8.12
CA LEU A 64 16.01 -6.46 -9.20
C LEU A 64 16.75 -6.02 -10.47
N GLU A 65 18.01 -5.57 -10.36
CA GLU A 65 18.85 -5.21 -11.52
C GLU A 65 19.16 -6.38 -12.45
N ALA A 66 19.18 -7.61 -11.92
CA ALA A 66 19.50 -8.80 -12.72
C ALA A 66 18.48 -9.12 -13.84
N GLY A 67 17.39 -8.34 -13.97
CA GLY A 67 16.44 -8.37 -15.08
C GLY A 67 15.59 -9.65 -15.22
N SER A 68 15.86 -10.66 -14.41
CA SER A 68 15.18 -11.97 -14.44
C SER A 68 14.07 -12.13 -13.41
N VAL A 69 13.90 -11.15 -12.53
CA VAL A 69 12.93 -11.19 -11.42
C VAL A 69 11.76 -10.27 -11.72
N HIS A 70 10.56 -10.86 -11.79
CA HIS A 70 9.32 -10.10 -11.73
C HIS A 70 8.88 -10.00 -10.28
N PHE A 71 8.61 -8.78 -9.80
CA PHE A 71 8.16 -8.57 -8.44
C PHE A 71 6.81 -7.85 -8.40
N LEU A 72 6.09 -8.08 -7.32
CA LEU A 72 4.95 -7.29 -6.90
C LEU A 72 5.29 -6.66 -5.55
N ALA A 73 5.39 -5.34 -5.50
CA ALA A 73 5.56 -4.62 -4.25
C ALA A 73 4.20 -4.20 -3.70
N PHE A 74 3.87 -4.66 -2.49
CA PHE A 74 2.72 -4.18 -1.75
C PHE A 74 3.21 -3.17 -0.70
N VAL A 75 2.90 -1.90 -0.91
CA VAL A 75 3.31 -0.77 -0.08
C VAL A 75 2.12 -0.34 0.77
N ASP A 76 2.14 -0.71 2.04
CA ASP A 76 1.03 -0.55 2.98
C ASP A 76 1.47 0.24 4.23
N PRO A 77 1.78 1.54 4.12
CA PRO A 77 2.15 2.36 5.24
C PRO A 77 0.95 2.65 6.15
N GLU A 78 1.18 2.81 7.45
CA GLU A 78 0.15 3.25 8.40
C GLU A 78 -0.25 4.73 8.22
N GLY A 79 0.51 5.49 7.40
CA GLY A 79 0.26 6.92 7.14
C GLY A 79 1.22 7.52 6.12
N LEU A 80 2.03 8.49 6.54
CA LEU A 80 3.00 9.22 5.71
C LEU A 80 4.43 8.63 5.76
N GLU A 81 4.56 7.37 6.14
CA GLU A 81 5.85 6.77 6.49
C GLU A 81 6.71 6.43 5.27
N ILE A 82 6.08 6.16 4.13
CA ILE A 82 6.82 5.88 2.90
C ILE A 82 7.27 7.18 2.24
N GLU A 83 8.56 7.29 1.97
CA GLU A 83 9.12 8.42 1.26
C GLU A 83 8.97 8.26 -0.25
N TRP A 84 8.73 9.36 -0.95
CA TRP A 84 8.61 9.36 -2.41
C TRP A 84 9.87 8.78 -3.09
N GLU A 85 11.04 9.09 -2.55
CA GLU A 85 12.31 8.59 -3.07
C GLU A 85 12.39 7.04 -3.04
N THR A 86 11.81 6.42 -2.01
CA THR A 86 11.72 4.96 -1.91
C THR A 86 10.81 4.38 -2.99
N LEU A 87 9.68 5.01 -3.26
CA LEU A 87 8.80 4.62 -4.37
C LEU A 87 9.48 4.83 -5.73
N GLN A 88 10.16 5.97 -5.93
CA GLN A 88 10.93 6.22 -7.15
C GLN A 88 11.91 5.09 -7.41
N HIS A 89 12.66 4.70 -6.40
CA HIS A 89 13.60 3.60 -6.52
C HIS A 89 12.95 2.28 -6.93
N LEU A 90 11.75 1.97 -6.43
CA LEU A 90 10.99 0.80 -6.88
C LEU A 90 10.48 0.93 -8.32
N PHE A 91 10.17 2.13 -8.77
CA PHE A 91 9.76 2.37 -10.15
C PHE A 91 10.89 2.21 -11.18
N ASP A 92 12.16 2.27 -10.77
CA ASP A 92 13.30 2.03 -11.66
C ASP A 92 13.39 0.58 -12.14
N PHE A 93 12.76 -0.35 -11.44
CA PHE A 93 12.79 -1.79 -11.75
C PHE A 93 11.53 -2.28 -12.47
N THR A 94 11.64 -3.48 -13.08
CA THR A 94 10.53 -4.15 -13.77
C THR A 94 9.64 -4.89 -12.79
N GLY A 95 8.54 -4.28 -12.39
CA GLY A 95 7.56 -4.91 -11.51
C GLY A 95 6.32 -4.05 -11.36
N ASP A 96 5.32 -4.63 -10.71
CA ASP A 96 4.07 -3.96 -10.42
C ASP A 96 4.04 -3.54 -8.95
N LEU A 97 3.35 -2.45 -8.66
CA LEU A 97 3.19 -1.95 -7.30
C LEU A 97 1.71 -1.85 -6.96
N ILE A 98 1.37 -2.19 -5.73
CA ILE A 98 0.08 -1.87 -5.10
C ILE A 98 0.41 -0.96 -3.92
N ILE A 99 -0.08 0.27 -3.99
CA ILE A 99 0.24 1.32 -3.01
C ILE A 99 -1.03 1.70 -2.27
N ASN A 100 -1.03 1.55 -0.95
CA ASN A 100 -2.11 2.02 -0.09
C ASN A 100 -1.89 3.51 0.22
N TYR A 101 -2.70 4.37 -0.39
CA TYR A 101 -2.73 5.80 -0.13
C TYR A 101 -3.83 6.11 0.88
N GLN A 102 -3.44 6.41 2.11
CA GLN A 102 -4.33 6.70 3.25
C GLN A 102 -4.96 8.11 3.12
N SER A 103 -5.92 8.28 2.21
CA SER A 103 -6.45 9.58 1.78
C SER A 103 -6.87 10.47 2.94
N THR A 104 -7.69 9.94 3.85
CA THR A 104 -8.16 10.68 5.03
C THR A 104 -7.02 11.06 5.98
N GLY A 105 -6.03 10.18 6.17
CA GLY A 105 -4.86 10.45 7.01
C GLY A 105 -3.95 11.52 6.40
N VAL A 106 -3.66 11.40 5.10
CA VAL A 106 -2.86 12.37 4.35
C VAL A 106 -3.49 13.74 4.35
N SER A 107 -4.79 13.84 4.04
CA SER A 107 -5.50 15.11 3.99
C SER A 107 -5.54 15.80 5.36
N ARG A 108 -5.79 15.04 6.44
CA ARG A 108 -5.77 15.57 7.81
C ARG A 108 -4.41 16.19 8.15
N SER A 109 -3.32 15.55 7.75
CA SER A 109 -1.96 16.06 7.99
C SER A 109 -1.63 17.25 7.09
N ALA A 110 -1.95 17.15 5.80
CA ALA A 110 -1.59 18.15 4.81
C ALA A 110 -2.42 19.44 4.89
N LEU A 111 -3.69 19.35 5.30
CA LEU A 111 -4.61 20.50 5.37
C LEU A 111 -4.71 21.10 6.77
N LYS A 112 -4.01 20.58 7.75
CA LYS A 112 -3.91 21.16 9.10
C LYS A 112 -3.33 22.57 9.01
N GLU A 113 -3.90 23.56 9.70
CA GLU A 113 -3.46 24.96 9.63
C GLU A 113 -2.07 25.16 10.29
N ASN A 114 -1.91 24.71 11.52
CA ASN A 114 -0.67 24.91 12.28
C ASN A 114 0.19 23.63 12.25
N LYS A 115 1.06 23.53 11.24
CA LYS A 115 2.01 22.42 11.10
C LYS A 115 3.34 22.77 11.77
N THR A 116 3.91 21.81 12.48
CA THR A 116 5.30 21.88 12.94
C THR A 116 6.26 21.70 11.76
N SER A 117 7.51 22.11 11.94
CA SER A 117 8.56 21.89 10.94
C SER A 117 8.74 20.40 10.61
N ALA A 118 8.65 19.52 11.59
CA ALA A 118 8.74 18.09 11.41
C ALA A 118 7.57 17.51 10.58
N GLU A 119 6.34 18.00 10.77
CA GLU A 119 5.18 17.60 9.96
C GLU A 119 5.33 18.06 8.50
N ILE A 120 5.84 19.29 8.29
CA ILE A 120 6.12 19.81 6.95
C ILE A 120 7.17 18.95 6.24
N GLU A 121 8.25 18.63 6.93
CA GLU A 121 9.33 17.79 6.40
C GLU A 121 8.81 16.37 6.04
N THR A 122 7.97 15.79 6.89
CA THR A 122 7.35 14.48 6.64
C THR A 122 6.48 14.51 5.38
N LEU A 123 5.63 15.53 5.24
CA LEU A 123 4.81 15.73 4.04
C LEU A 123 5.67 15.94 2.80
N GLN A 124 6.77 16.68 2.92
CA GLN A 124 7.70 16.93 1.82
C GLN A 124 8.39 15.64 1.36
N ARG A 125 8.82 14.79 2.30
CA ARG A 125 9.38 13.48 1.97
C ARG A 125 8.33 12.55 1.35
N PHE A 126 7.10 12.53 1.90
CA PHE A 126 6.00 11.71 1.38
C PHE A 126 5.61 12.10 -0.05
N PHE A 127 5.41 13.39 -0.33
CA PHE A 127 5.07 13.88 -1.67
C PHE A 127 6.28 14.01 -2.59
N GLY A 128 7.50 14.15 -2.05
CA GLY A 128 8.72 14.40 -2.81
C GLY A 128 8.69 15.70 -3.63
N THR A 129 7.88 16.67 -3.23
CA THR A 129 7.71 17.98 -3.86
C THR A 129 7.03 18.92 -2.88
N ASP A 130 7.18 20.23 -3.09
CA ASP A 130 6.46 21.26 -2.32
C ASP A 130 5.07 21.61 -2.88
N GLU A 131 4.70 21.06 -4.04
CA GLU A 131 3.43 21.37 -4.72
C GLU A 131 2.20 21.01 -3.87
N TRP A 132 2.33 20.08 -2.92
CA TRP A 132 1.27 19.72 -1.99
C TRP A 132 0.78 20.92 -1.15
N LYS A 133 1.63 21.95 -0.93
CA LYS A 133 1.29 23.18 -0.20
C LYS A 133 0.23 24.02 -0.91
N ALA A 134 0.13 23.90 -2.24
CA ALA A 134 -0.88 24.58 -3.03
C ALA A 134 -2.19 23.80 -3.15
N CYS A 135 -2.24 22.56 -2.64
CA CYS A 135 -3.45 21.75 -2.66
C CYS A 135 -4.42 22.18 -1.55
N GLY A 136 -5.60 22.68 -1.93
CA GLY A 136 -6.60 23.19 -1.00
C GLY A 136 -7.58 22.12 -0.45
N ASN A 137 -7.52 20.88 -0.97
CA ASN A 137 -8.44 19.81 -0.55
C ASN A 137 -7.83 18.42 -0.79
N GLU A 138 -8.54 17.40 -0.29
CA GLU A 138 -8.13 16.00 -0.37
C GLU A 138 -7.97 15.49 -1.80
N ASP A 139 -8.90 15.86 -2.69
CA ASP A 139 -8.88 15.42 -4.09
C ASP A 139 -7.66 15.99 -4.83
N ALA A 140 -7.29 17.24 -4.56
CA ALA A 140 -6.10 17.88 -5.13
C ALA A 140 -4.81 17.19 -4.66
N LEU A 141 -4.71 16.84 -3.38
CA LEU A 141 -3.59 16.08 -2.83
C LEU A 141 -3.48 14.69 -3.47
N PHE A 142 -4.60 13.99 -3.57
CA PHE A 142 -4.63 12.68 -4.21
C PHE A 142 -4.27 12.74 -5.69
N LYS A 143 -4.81 13.72 -6.42
CA LYS A 143 -4.50 13.94 -7.83
C LYS A 143 -3.01 14.21 -8.04
N LEU A 144 -2.41 15.09 -7.24
CA LEU A 144 -0.97 15.35 -7.26
C LEU A 144 -0.15 14.05 -7.12
N TYR A 145 -0.47 13.25 -6.11
CA TYR A 145 0.23 11.98 -5.85
C TYR A 145 0.06 10.98 -7.00
N LEU A 146 -1.15 10.84 -7.51
CA LEU A 146 -1.49 9.95 -8.60
C LEU A 146 -0.79 10.34 -9.91
N GLU A 147 -0.73 11.63 -10.23
CA GLU A 147 -0.04 12.14 -11.42
C GLU A 147 1.48 11.90 -11.36
N LYS A 148 2.05 11.96 -10.17
CA LYS A 148 3.47 11.59 -9.97
C LYS A 148 3.71 10.10 -10.27
N ILE A 149 2.84 9.21 -9.79
CA ILE A 149 2.93 7.77 -10.10
C ILE A 149 2.80 7.52 -11.60
N ARG A 150 1.87 8.20 -12.27
CA ARG A 150 1.63 8.08 -13.72
C ARG A 150 2.84 8.44 -14.60
N LYS A 151 3.76 9.26 -14.10
CA LYS A 151 5.02 9.55 -14.79
C LYS A 151 5.96 8.34 -14.85
N HIS A 152 5.77 7.35 -13.97
CA HIS A 152 6.61 6.16 -13.85
C HIS A 152 5.93 4.85 -14.31
N ARG A 153 4.60 4.84 -14.37
CA ARG A 153 3.81 3.65 -14.78
C ARG A 153 2.69 4.07 -15.73
N GLU A 154 2.68 3.43 -16.90
CA GLU A 154 1.74 3.74 -17.98
C GLU A 154 0.30 3.38 -17.63
N VAL A 155 0.13 2.35 -16.80
CA VAL A 155 -1.18 1.94 -16.28
C VAL A 155 -1.21 2.17 -14.78
N THR A 156 -2.08 3.08 -14.35
CA THR A 156 -2.25 3.42 -12.94
C THR A 156 -3.74 3.47 -12.62
N ILE A 157 -4.19 2.47 -11.87
CA ILE A 157 -5.61 2.25 -11.55
C ILE A 157 -5.82 2.50 -10.05
N PRO A 158 -6.44 3.62 -9.66
CA PRO A 158 -6.85 3.85 -8.30
C PRO A 158 -8.16 3.13 -8.01
N ILE A 159 -8.23 2.41 -6.91
CA ILE A 159 -9.41 1.71 -6.39
C ILE A 159 -9.78 2.37 -5.07
N LYS A 160 -10.93 3.02 -5.01
CA LYS A 160 -11.41 3.67 -3.77
C LYS A 160 -12.04 2.64 -2.84
N VAL A 161 -11.48 2.50 -1.65
CA VAL A 161 -12.01 1.66 -0.59
C VAL A 161 -12.62 2.53 0.50
N ARG A 162 -13.92 2.36 0.75
CA ARG A 162 -14.65 3.11 1.77
C ARG A 162 -14.81 2.27 3.03
N SER A 163 -14.55 2.89 4.17
CA SER A 163 -14.84 2.30 5.47
C SER A 163 -16.21 2.76 5.97
N PRO A 164 -16.95 1.95 6.75
CA PRO A 164 -18.14 2.39 7.45
C PRO A 164 -17.84 3.50 8.50
N TYR A 165 -16.58 3.70 8.87
CA TYR A 165 -16.13 4.64 9.91
C TYR A 165 -15.70 6.01 9.38
N ARG A 166 -16.22 6.47 8.25
CA ARG A 166 -15.95 7.79 7.64
C ARG A 166 -14.50 8.01 7.20
N PHE A 167 -13.69 7.00 7.08
CA PHE A 167 -12.40 7.10 6.42
C PHE A 167 -12.39 6.33 5.11
N HIS A 168 -11.55 6.72 4.20
CA HIS A 168 -11.32 5.99 2.97
C HIS A 168 -9.86 6.08 2.57
N TYR A 169 -9.47 5.16 1.74
CA TYR A 169 -8.14 5.11 1.15
C TYR A 169 -8.23 4.66 -0.30
N TYR A 170 -7.15 4.82 -1.01
CA TYR A 170 -7.03 4.32 -2.37
C TYR A 170 -5.96 3.22 -2.41
N MET A 171 -6.33 2.06 -2.98
CA MET A 171 -5.38 1.07 -3.44
C MET A 171 -4.98 1.46 -4.86
N ILE A 172 -3.78 1.98 -5.03
CA ILE A 172 -3.28 2.41 -6.34
C ILE A 172 -2.48 1.26 -6.94
N VAL A 173 -3.03 0.63 -7.99
CA VAL A 173 -2.33 -0.43 -8.72
C VAL A 173 -1.58 0.22 -9.88
N ALA A 174 -0.25 0.15 -9.83
CA ALA A 174 0.66 0.76 -10.79
C ALA A 174 1.39 -0.34 -11.58
N VAL A 175 1.01 -0.52 -12.84
CA VAL A 175 1.42 -1.63 -13.71
C VAL A 175 2.26 -1.10 -14.87
N ARG A 176 3.31 -1.82 -15.22
CA ARG A 176 4.06 -1.57 -16.44
C ARG A 176 3.33 -2.15 -17.65
N LYS A 177 3.17 -1.36 -18.70
CA LYS A 177 2.53 -1.81 -19.94
C LYS A 177 3.43 -2.80 -20.67
N THR A 178 2.98 -4.05 -20.76
CA THR A 178 3.65 -5.13 -21.51
C THR A 178 2.62 -5.88 -22.36
N ARG A 179 3.06 -6.73 -23.29
CA ARG A 179 2.13 -7.58 -24.06
C ARG A 179 1.27 -8.48 -23.16
N GLY A 180 1.79 -8.93 -22.02
CA GLY A 180 1.09 -9.80 -21.07
C GLY A 180 0.22 -9.05 -20.05
N SER A 181 0.36 -7.73 -19.91
CA SER A 181 -0.32 -6.98 -18.85
C SER A 181 -1.80 -6.74 -19.11
N GLN A 182 -2.29 -6.84 -20.36
CA GLN A 182 -3.70 -6.56 -20.70
C GLN A 182 -4.68 -7.39 -19.87
N ARG A 183 -4.45 -8.71 -19.78
CA ARG A 183 -5.32 -9.61 -19.00
C ARG A 183 -5.30 -9.25 -17.50
N TRP A 184 -4.13 -8.91 -16.98
CA TRP A 184 -3.97 -8.48 -15.60
C TRP A 184 -4.71 -7.16 -15.33
N VAL A 185 -4.56 -6.19 -16.23
CA VAL A 185 -5.25 -4.89 -16.16
C VAL A 185 -6.77 -5.08 -16.17
N SER A 186 -7.32 -5.91 -17.07
CA SER A 186 -8.77 -6.19 -17.11
C SER A 186 -9.27 -6.79 -15.79
N VAL A 187 -8.52 -7.71 -15.17
CA VAL A 187 -8.88 -8.29 -13.87
C VAL A 187 -8.89 -7.22 -12.77
N ILE A 188 -7.93 -6.29 -12.80
CA ILE A 188 -7.88 -5.18 -11.84
C ILE A 188 -9.08 -4.25 -12.02
N GLU A 189 -9.43 -3.90 -13.26
CA GLU A 189 -10.58 -3.03 -13.56
C GLU A 189 -11.90 -3.67 -13.13
N GLU A 190 -12.13 -4.93 -13.41
CA GLU A 190 -13.30 -5.67 -12.92
C GLU A 190 -13.33 -5.73 -11.38
N THR A 191 -12.18 -5.90 -10.76
CA THR A 191 -12.06 -5.93 -9.29
C THR A 191 -12.36 -4.56 -8.70
N LYS A 192 -11.89 -3.49 -9.34
CA LYS A 192 -12.19 -2.11 -8.96
C LYS A 192 -13.70 -1.87 -8.94
N GLU A 193 -14.40 -2.21 -10.02
CA GLU A 193 -15.87 -2.05 -10.10
C GLU A 193 -16.58 -2.77 -8.95
N LYS A 194 -16.17 -4.00 -8.66
CA LYS A 194 -16.74 -4.79 -7.55
C LYS A 194 -16.47 -4.14 -6.18
N ILE A 195 -15.23 -3.69 -5.93
CA ILE A 195 -14.86 -3.07 -4.65
C ILE A 195 -15.57 -1.73 -4.47
N GLU A 196 -15.59 -0.89 -5.50
CA GLU A 196 -16.22 0.43 -5.42
C GLU A 196 -17.76 0.37 -5.32
N ALA A 197 -18.37 -0.74 -5.77
CA ALA A 197 -19.79 -1.00 -5.61
C ALA A 197 -20.18 -1.47 -4.20
N ILE A 198 -19.24 -1.91 -3.37
CA ILE A 198 -19.53 -2.33 -1.99
C ILE A 198 -19.96 -1.10 -1.18
N LYS A 199 -21.17 -1.16 -0.64
CA LYS A 199 -21.65 -0.12 0.27
C LYS A 199 -21.05 -0.30 1.67
N PRO A 200 -20.79 0.78 2.41
CA PRO A 200 -20.26 0.70 3.77
C PRO A 200 -21.09 -0.20 4.69
N GLU A 201 -22.41 -0.18 4.54
CA GLU A 201 -23.34 -0.99 5.32
C GLU A 201 -23.17 -2.51 5.04
N ASP A 202 -22.89 -2.88 3.79
CA ASP A 202 -22.64 -4.26 3.40
C ASP A 202 -21.34 -4.76 4.01
N LEU A 203 -20.31 -3.92 4.02
CA LEU A 203 -19.03 -4.22 4.65
C LEU A 203 -19.19 -4.43 6.16
N GLU A 204 -19.95 -3.58 6.84
CA GLU A 204 -20.25 -3.73 8.26
C GLU A 204 -20.99 -5.04 8.53
N ASN A 205 -21.97 -5.39 7.70
CA ASN A 205 -22.71 -6.64 7.80
C ASN A 205 -21.81 -7.88 7.58
N ILE A 206 -20.89 -7.80 6.61
CA ILE A 206 -19.90 -8.87 6.37
C ILE A 206 -18.99 -9.03 7.58
N ILE A 207 -18.43 -7.95 8.09
CA ILE A 207 -17.57 -7.97 9.29
C ILE A 207 -18.33 -8.51 10.48
N ARG A 208 -19.57 -8.07 10.71
CA ARG A 208 -20.42 -8.54 11.81
C ARG A 208 -20.74 -10.04 11.70
N ARG A 209 -21.02 -10.55 10.51
CA ARG A 209 -21.26 -11.99 10.27
C ARG A 209 -19.99 -12.80 10.51
N LEU A 210 -18.84 -12.34 10.03
CA LEU A 210 -17.56 -13.00 10.22
C LEU A 210 -17.10 -12.99 11.68
N SER A 211 -17.46 -11.96 12.46
CA SER A 211 -17.09 -11.82 13.87
C SER A 211 -18.05 -12.50 14.85
N GLY A 212 -19.09 -13.19 14.37
CA GLY A 212 -20.10 -13.80 15.24
C GLY A 212 -20.85 -12.79 16.12
N GLY A 213 -20.96 -11.53 15.69
CA GLY A 213 -21.60 -10.45 16.40
C GLY A 213 -20.73 -9.69 17.41
N GLN A 214 -19.47 -10.05 17.58
CA GLN A 214 -18.52 -9.34 18.45
C GLN A 214 -17.40 -8.69 17.62
N VAL A 215 -17.59 -7.44 17.17
CA VAL A 215 -16.52 -6.62 16.63
C VAL A 215 -15.91 -5.81 17.78
N LYS A 216 -14.80 -6.25 18.34
CA LYS A 216 -13.86 -5.37 19.02
C LYS A 216 -12.76 -5.05 18.01
N LEU A 217 -12.85 -3.91 17.35
CA LEU A 217 -11.72 -3.32 16.65
C LEU A 217 -10.67 -2.96 17.71
N ALA A 218 -9.56 -3.68 17.72
CA ALA A 218 -8.38 -3.23 18.41
C ALA A 218 -7.80 -2.07 17.57
N VAL A 219 -7.92 -0.87 18.11
CA VAL A 219 -7.23 0.34 17.66
C VAL A 219 -5.76 0.24 18.05
#